data_ab56115bef4babaa8959ae0e4e0c7e85
#
_entry.id   ab56115bef4babaa8959ae0e4e0c7e85
#
_cell.length_a   1.000
_cell.length_b   1.000
_cell.length_c   1.000
_cell.angle_alpha   90.00
_cell.angle_beta   90.00
_cell.angle_gamma   90.00
#
_symmetry.space_group_name_H-M   'P 1'
#
loop_
_entity.id
_entity.type
_entity.pdbx_description
1 polymer ?
#
loop_
_entity_poly.entity_id
_entity_poly.type
_entity_poly.pdbx_seq_one_letter_code
_entity_poly.pdbx_strand_id
1 'polypeptide(L)'
;MANEPLPEALLNGESAAWESFVRRYGGLIIAAVRGLAASPGDVEDLTQEVFVRLCKDGFRLLRSYDPERASVSTWLTIVARSTARDALRRRRADAVPIDAVPEVQLAVDPVEPVQRLKLPEALLSPRQREILAMLYDKEMEVAEIAQALGIDPQTVRSAHHKAMLKLRAHFKADLERER
;
A
#
# COMPACT_ATOMS: atom_id res chain seq x y z
N MET A 1 17.76 3.23 11.49
CA MET A 1 17.24 4.61 11.72
C MET A 1 15.85 4.45 12.29
N ALA A 2 15.55 5.13 13.42
CA ALA A 2 14.20 5.18 13.94
C ALA A 2 13.31 5.85 12.88
N ASN A 3 12.08 5.38 12.70
CA ASN A 3 11.11 6.07 11.86
C ASN A 3 10.75 7.38 12.56
N GLU A 4 10.74 8.48 11.82
CA GLU A 4 10.39 9.77 12.37
C GLU A 4 8.86 9.92 12.43
N PRO A 5 8.32 10.58 13.46
CA PRO A 5 6.91 10.97 13.49
C PRO A 5 6.61 11.95 12.36
N LEU A 6 5.35 12.05 11.96
CA LEU A 6 4.93 13.05 10.98
C LEU A 6 5.05 14.46 11.60
N PRO A 7 5.51 15.47 10.83
CA PRO A 7 5.61 16.83 11.32
C PRO A 7 4.26 17.38 11.80
N GLU A 8 4.24 18.10 12.91
CA GLU A 8 3.03 18.76 13.40
C GLU A 8 2.43 19.74 12.39
N ALA A 9 3.27 20.48 11.67
CA ALA A 9 2.85 21.37 10.59
C ALA A 9 1.98 20.67 9.53
N LEU A 10 2.31 19.41 9.19
CA LEU A 10 1.50 18.58 8.29
C LEU A 10 0.16 18.25 8.93
N LEU A 11 0.13 17.87 10.22
CA LEU A 11 -1.07 17.52 10.97
C LEU A 11 -1.97 18.72 11.26
N ASN A 12 -1.42 19.93 11.18
CA ASN A 12 -2.15 21.19 11.30
C ASN A 12 -2.62 21.75 9.94
N GLY A 13 -2.28 21.04 8.84
CA GLY A 13 -2.74 21.42 7.50
C GLY A 13 -1.97 22.59 6.87
N GLU A 14 -0.74 22.88 7.32
CA GLU A 14 0.10 23.92 6.73
C GLU A 14 0.46 23.61 5.29
N SER A 15 0.18 24.53 4.36
CA SER A 15 0.38 24.33 2.91
C SER A 15 1.79 23.91 2.54
N ALA A 16 2.82 24.54 3.11
CA ALA A 16 4.22 24.22 2.82
C ALA A 16 4.60 22.79 3.26
N ALA A 17 4.06 22.34 4.40
CA ALA A 17 4.27 20.98 4.88
C ALA A 17 3.55 19.96 3.98
N TRP A 18 2.33 20.29 3.52
CA TRP A 18 1.58 19.48 2.57
C TRP A 18 2.26 19.39 1.20
N GLU A 19 2.75 20.49 0.65
CA GLU A 19 3.51 20.47 -0.61
C GLU A 19 4.74 19.57 -0.51
N SER A 20 5.49 19.67 0.59
CA SER A 20 6.64 18.81 0.85
C SER A 20 6.26 17.34 0.97
N PHE A 21 5.14 17.05 1.64
CA PHE A 21 4.61 15.70 1.78
C PHE A 21 4.18 15.11 0.43
N VAL A 22 3.43 15.85 -0.38
CA VAL A 22 3.00 15.44 -1.72
C VAL A 22 4.20 15.22 -2.63
N ARG A 23 5.17 16.12 -2.61
CA ARG A 23 6.41 15.99 -3.41
C ARG A 23 7.19 14.72 -3.03
N ARG A 24 7.28 14.41 -1.73
CA ARG A 24 8.04 13.27 -1.22
C ARG A 24 7.33 11.94 -1.42
N TYR A 25 6.01 11.89 -1.23
CA TYR A 25 5.26 10.62 -1.17
C TYR A 25 4.23 10.45 -2.29
N GLY A 26 3.96 11.47 -3.10
CA GLY A 26 2.98 11.40 -4.18
C GLY A 26 3.30 10.30 -5.19
N GLY A 27 4.56 10.19 -5.61
CA GLY A 27 5.00 9.12 -6.51
C GLY A 27 4.82 7.71 -5.92
N LEU A 28 5.03 7.56 -4.59
CA LEU A 28 4.79 6.31 -3.89
C LEU A 28 3.30 5.93 -3.88
N ILE A 29 2.43 6.91 -3.60
CA ILE A 29 0.98 6.71 -3.60
C ILE A 29 0.50 6.30 -5.01
N ILE A 30 0.93 7.03 -6.05
CA ILE A 30 0.63 6.70 -7.45
C ILE A 30 1.09 5.28 -7.79
N ALA A 31 2.31 4.90 -7.42
CA ALA A 31 2.81 3.55 -7.66
C ALA A 31 1.98 2.48 -6.92
N ALA A 32 1.54 2.78 -5.69
CA ALA A 32 0.74 1.86 -4.89
C ALA A 32 -0.65 1.59 -5.46
N VAL A 33 -1.29 2.61 -6.07
CA VAL A 33 -2.65 2.48 -6.65
C VAL A 33 -2.64 1.99 -8.10
N ARG A 34 -1.54 2.21 -8.84
CA ARG A 34 -1.42 1.86 -10.27
C ARG A 34 -1.70 0.39 -10.54
N GLY A 35 -1.25 -0.53 -9.68
CA GLY A 35 -1.48 -1.96 -9.82
C GLY A 35 -2.94 -2.40 -9.63
N LEU A 36 -3.82 -1.51 -9.16
CA LEU A 36 -5.24 -1.76 -8.91
C LEU A 36 -6.13 -1.06 -9.94
N ALA A 37 -5.60 -0.08 -10.65
CA ALA A 37 -6.32 0.73 -11.61
C ALA A 37 -6.47 -0.01 -12.95
N ALA A 38 -7.64 0.13 -13.58
CA ALA A 38 -7.91 -0.43 -14.90
C ALA A 38 -7.46 0.51 -16.04
N SER A 39 -7.34 1.81 -15.77
CA SER A 39 -6.98 2.83 -16.73
C SER A 39 -6.11 3.93 -16.12
N PRO A 40 -5.39 4.75 -16.91
CA PRO A 40 -4.67 5.91 -16.41
C PRO A 40 -5.56 6.90 -15.64
N GLY A 41 -6.79 7.13 -16.07
CA GLY A 41 -7.76 7.97 -15.37
C GLY A 41 -8.14 7.40 -13.99
N ASP A 42 -8.26 6.09 -13.86
CA ASP A 42 -8.48 5.46 -12.56
C ASP A 42 -7.31 5.68 -11.61
N VAL A 43 -6.07 5.73 -12.10
CA VAL A 43 -4.89 6.02 -11.26
C VAL A 43 -5.01 7.41 -10.65
N GLU A 44 -5.42 8.40 -11.43
CA GLU A 44 -5.60 9.76 -10.96
C GLU A 44 -6.70 9.85 -9.90
N ASP A 45 -7.87 9.30 -10.21
CA ASP A 45 -9.02 9.27 -9.30
C ASP A 45 -8.70 8.57 -7.98
N LEU A 46 -8.09 7.37 -8.06
CA LEU A 46 -7.72 6.62 -6.87
C LEU A 46 -6.65 7.34 -6.04
N THR A 47 -5.73 8.04 -6.69
CA THR A 47 -4.73 8.88 -6.01
C THR A 47 -5.41 10.04 -5.28
N GLN A 48 -6.37 10.71 -5.90
CA GLN A 48 -7.16 11.76 -5.26
C GLN A 48 -7.95 11.23 -4.05
N GLU A 49 -8.60 10.06 -4.18
CA GLU A 49 -9.30 9.41 -3.06
C GLU A 49 -8.37 9.16 -1.87
N VAL A 50 -7.12 8.75 -2.12
CA VAL A 50 -6.13 8.57 -1.05
C VAL A 50 -5.84 9.88 -0.35
N PHE A 51 -5.58 10.97 -1.09
CA PHE A 51 -5.31 12.28 -0.48
C PHE A 51 -6.53 12.81 0.27
N VAL A 52 -7.73 12.68 -0.28
CA VAL A 52 -8.97 13.04 0.42
C VAL A 52 -9.09 12.29 1.75
N ARG A 53 -8.83 10.98 1.74
CA ARG A 53 -8.88 10.17 2.97
C ARG A 53 -7.83 10.59 4.00
N LEU A 54 -6.63 10.98 3.57
CA LEU A 54 -5.58 11.48 4.46
C LEU A 54 -5.96 12.81 5.12
N CYS A 55 -6.66 13.68 4.38
CA CYS A 55 -7.11 15.00 4.88
C CYS A 55 -8.39 14.94 5.72
N LYS A 56 -9.17 13.87 5.59
CA LYS A 56 -10.49 13.75 6.19
C LYS A 56 -10.43 13.76 7.72
N ASP A 57 -11.52 14.26 8.33
CA ASP A 57 -11.73 14.25 9.78
C ASP A 57 -10.58 14.90 10.58
N GLY A 58 -10.07 16.04 10.11
CA GLY A 58 -8.99 16.77 10.77
C GLY A 58 -7.68 15.97 10.82
N PHE A 59 -7.35 15.30 9.70
CA PHE A 59 -6.13 14.47 9.56
C PHE A 59 -6.08 13.28 10.54
N ARG A 60 -7.23 12.78 10.97
CA ARG A 60 -7.33 11.69 11.94
C ARG A 60 -6.50 10.47 11.54
N LEU A 61 -6.49 10.13 10.24
CA LEU A 61 -5.73 8.99 9.74
C LEU A 61 -4.22 9.24 9.84
N LEU A 62 -3.73 10.44 9.49
CA LEU A 62 -2.33 10.82 9.65
C LEU A 62 -1.91 10.83 11.13
N ARG A 63 -2.78 11.30 12.02
CA ARG A 63 -2.54 11.30 13.46
C ARG A 63 -2.48 9.89 14.07
N SER A 64 -3.06 8.89 13.38
CA SER A 64 -2.99 7.49 13.80
C SER A 64 -1.71 6.77 13.34
N TYR A 65 -0.84 7.45 12.60
CA TYR A 65 0.44 6.88 12.21
C TYR A 65 1.33 6.64 13.43
N ASP A 66 1.87 5.43 13.51
CA ASP A 66 2.75 5.01 14.60
C ASP A 66 4.13 4.65 14.02
N PRO A 67 5.17 5.47 14.29
CA PRO A 67 6.52 5.23 13.79
C PRO A 67 7.16 3.95 14.36
N GLU A 68 6.69 3.45 15.50
CA GLU A 68 7.18 2.21 16.08
C GLU A 68 6.76 0.98 15.26
N ARG A 69 5.64 1.07 14.54
CA ARG A 69 5.07 -0.04 13.77
C ARG A 69 5.58 -0.12 12.35
N ALA A 70 5.72 1.02 11.68
CA ALA A 70 6.09 1.04 10.26
C ALA A 70 6.75 2.36 9.87
N SER A 71 7.51 2.39 8.76
CA SER A 71 7.89 3.64 8.13
C SER A 71 6.69 4.35 7.52
N VAL A 72 6.76 5.67 7.35
CA VAL A 72 5.75 6.45 6.64
C VAL A 72 5.46 5.84 5.26
N SER A 73 6.51 5.45 4.52
CA SER A 73 6.35 4.85 3.18
C SER A 73 5.58 3.52 3.21
N THR A 74 5.90 2.64 4.16
CA THR A 74 5.19 1.36 4.31
C THR A 74 3.73 1.58 4.70
N TRP A 75 3.51 2.47 5.68
CA TRP A 75 2.17 2.79 6.14
C TRP A 75 1.32 3.44 5.03
N LEU A 76 1.88 4.42 4.28
CA LEU A 76 1.20 5.03 3.15
C LEU A 76 0.85 4.03 2.04
N THR A 77 1.73 3.08 1.75
CA THR A 77 1.45 2.03 0.76
C THR A 77 0.23 1.20 1.16
N ILE A 78 0.13 0.83 2.45
CA ILE A 78 -1.02 0.09 2.97
C ILE A 78 -2.29 0.93 2.90
N VAL A 79 -2.22 2.19 3.33
CA VAL A 79 -3.35 3.13 3.28
C VAL A 79 -3.82 3.36 1.85
N ALA A 80 -2.90 3.60 0.91
CA ALA A 80 -3.21 3.84 -0.49
C ALA A 80 -3.93 2.63 -1.13
N ARG A 81 -3.39 1.43 -0.94
CA ARG A 81 -3.99 0.20 -1.46
C ARG A 81 -5.36 -0.10 -0.84
N SER A 82 -5.50 0.03 0.48
CA SER A 82 -6.79 -0.15 1.15
C SER A 82 -7.83 0.85 0.63
N THR A 83 -7.45 2.13 0.50
CA THR A 83 -8.35 3.17 -0.01
C THR A 83 -8.79 2.89 -1.44
N ALA A 84 -7.83 2.51 -2.31
CA ALA A 84 -8.13 2.18 -3.71
C ALA A 84 -9.09 0.99 -3.83
N ARG A 85 -8.88 -0.08 -3.05
CA ARG A 85 -9.81 -1.24 -3.02
C ARG A 85 -11.20 -0.86 -2.54
N ASP A 86 -11.29 -0.06 -1.48
CA ASP A 86 -12.56 0.43 -0.97
C ASP A 86 -13.31 1.26 -2.01
N ALA A 87 -12.60 2.12 -2.75
CA ALA A 87 -13.16 2.93 -3.83
C ALA A 87 -13.67 2.05 -4.99
N LEU A 88 -12.86 1.08 -5.43
CA LEU A 88 -13.24 0.15 -6.50
C LEU A 88 -14.42 -0.74 -6.10
N ARG A 89 -14.47 -1.19 -4.85
CA ARG A 89 -15.61 -1.97 -4.33
C ARG A 89 -16.91 -1.14 -4.32
N ARG A 90 -16.84 0.14 -3.92
CA ARG A 90 -18.00 1.06 -3.98
C ARG A 90 -18.45 1.28 -5.42
N ARG A 91 -17.54 1.56 -6.35
CA ARG A 91 -17.87 1.73 -7.78
C ARG A 91 -18.57 0.50 -8.36
N ARG A 92 -18.14 -0.71 -7.98
CA ARG A 92 -18.80 -1.97 -8.41
C ARG A 92 -20.17 -2.15 -7.79
N ALA A 93 -20.35 -1.74 -6.53
CA ALA A 93 -21.66 -1.82 -5.86
C ALA A 93 -22.68 -0.81 -6.43
N ASP A 94 -22.18 0.38 -6.85
CA ASP A 94 -23.00 1.43 -7.46
C ASP A 94 -23.26 1.20 -8.96
N ALA A 95 -22.51 0.33 -9.61
CA ALA A 95 -22.75 -0.08 -10.97
C ALA A 95 -24.00 -0.96 -11.02
N VAL A 96 -25.12 -0.38 -11.43
CA VAL A 96 -26.34 -1.13 -11.79
C VAL A 96 -25.96 -2.13 -12.88
N PRO A 97 -26.43 -3.40 -12.85
CA PRO A 97 -26.18 -4.35 -13.91
C PRO A 97 -26.78 -3.82 -15.22
N ILE A 98 -25.99 -3.19 -16.06
CA ILE A 98 -26.33 -3.00 -17.46
C ILE A 98 -25.93 -4.30 -18.13
N ASP A 99 -26.93 -5.01 -18.65
CA ASP A 99 -26.75 -6.24 -19.43
C ASP A 99 -25.57 -6.09 -20.40
N ALA A 100 -24.62 -7.00 -20.24
CA ALA A 100 -23.61 -7.41 -21.22
C ALA A 100 -23.08 -6.33 -22.15
N VAL A 101 -22.18 -5.48 -21.65
CA VAL A 101 -21.21 -4.82 -22.52
C VAL A 101 -20.09 -5.84 -22.77
N PRO A 102 -19.74 -6.16 -24.04
CA PRO A 102 -18.62 -7.06 -24.32
C PRO A 102 -17.36 -6.51 -23.68
N GLU A 103 -16.63 -7.36 -22.99
CA GLU A 103 -15.33 -7.10 -22.42
C GLU A 103 -14.38 -6.65 -23.55
N VAL A 104 -14.28 -5.35 -23.76
CA VAL A 104 -13.22 -4.80 -24.60
C VAL A 104 -11.94 -5.02 -23.82
N GLN A 105 -11.22 -6.07 -24.17
CA GLN A 105 -9.82 -6.24 -23.79
C GLN A 105 -9.05 -5.06 -24.40
N LEU A 106 -9.00 -3.96 -23.65
CA LEU A 106 -8.01 -2.91 -23.91
C LEU A 106 -6.65 -3.59 -23.63
N ALA A 107 -5.94 -3.84 -24.72
CA ALA A 107 -4.55 -4.25 -24.65
C ALA A 107 -3.81 -3.12 -23.91
N VAL A 108 -3.62 -3.31 -22.62
CA VAL A 108 -2.68 -2.51 -21.84
C VAL A 108 -1.33 -2.95 -22.35
N ASP A 109 -0.58 -2.04 -22.97
CA ASP A 109 0.83 -2.29 -23.31
C ASP A 109 1.50 -2.94 -22.09
N PRO A 110 2.26 -4.01 -22.28
CA PRO A 110 2.89 -4.68 -21.17
C PRO A 110 3.81 -3.68 -20.47
N VAL A 111 3.35 -3.19 -19.32
CA VAL A 111 4.21 -2.47 -18.38
C VAL A 111 5.40 -3.40 -18.15
N GLU A 112 6.61 -2.91 -18.47
CA GLU A 112 7.83 -3.67 -18.24
C GLU A 112 7.72 -4.40 -16.90
N PRO A 113 7.98 -5.71 -16.86
CA PRO A 113 7.80 -6.48 -15.64
C PRO A 113 8.67 -5.83 -14.57
N VAL A 114 8.02 -5.22 -13.59
CA VAL A 114 8.70 -4.74 -12.37
C VAL A 114 9.62 -5.88 -11.97
N GLN A 115 10.94 -5.66 -12.02
CA GLN A 115 11.91 -6.71 -11.71
C GLN A 115 11.49 -7.31 -10.38
N ARG A 116 11.02 -8.56 -10.43
CA ARG A 116 10.64 -9.26 -9.20
C ARG A 116 11.89 -9.39 -8.37
N LEU A 117 11.90 -8.68 -7.27
CA LEU A 117 13.01 -8.66 -6.33
C LEU A 117 13.29 -10.11 -5.90
N LYS A 118 14.44 -10.65 -6.29
CA LYS A 118 14.84 -12.01 -5.88
C LYS A 118 15.26 -11.96 -4.42
N LEU A 119 14.35 -12.35 -3.54
CA LEU A 119 14.63 -12.46 -2.11
C LEU A 119 15.36 -13.79 -1.83
N PRO A 120 16.41 -13.78 -0.99
CA PRO A 120 17.01 -15.02 -0.50
C PRO A 120 15.96 -15.90 0.18
N GLU A 121 15.91 -17.18 -0.17
CA GLU A 121 14.91 -18.11 0.35
C GLU A 121 14.93 -18.23 1.88
N ALA A 122 16.11 -18.09 2.48
CA ALA A 122 16.29 -18.17 3.92
C ALA A 122 15.87 -16.91 4.69
N LEU A 123 15.63 -15.78 4.02
CA LEU A 123 15.37 -14.50 4.67
C LEU A 123 14.03 -14.49 5.41
N LEU A 124 13.01 -15.08 4.80
CA LEU A 124 11.66 -15.12 5.33
C LEU A 124 11.24 -16.56 5.63
N SER A 125 10.53 -16.77 6.73
CA SER A 125 9.91 -18.06 6.99
C SER A 125 8.85 -18.40 5.93
N PRO A 126 8.52 -19.69 5.70
CA PRO A 126 7.46 -20.07 4.77
C PRO A 126 6.15 -19.34 5.05
N ARG A 127 5.77 -19.21 6.31
CA ARG A 127 4.55 -18.53 6.74
C ARG A 127 4.59 -17.01 6.46
N GLN A 128 5.75 -16.39 6.63
CA GLN A 128 5.92 -14.96 6.30
C GLN A 128 5.81 -14.72 4.79
N ARG A 129 6.40 -15.59 3.97
CA ARG A 129 6.29 -15.52 2.49
C ARG A 129 4.84 -15.71 2.03
N GLU A 130 4.14 -16.69 2.59
CA GLU A 130 2.73 -16.95 2.27
C GLU A 130 1.85 -15.75 2.59
N ILE A 131 1.99 -15.15 3.79
CA ILE A 131 1.23 -13.97 4.19
C ILE A 131 1.56 -12.77 3.29
N LEU A 132 2.83 -12.55 2.94
CA LEU A 132 3.21 -11.48 2.02
C LEU A 132 2.62 -11.71 0.62
N ALA A 133 2.66 -12.93 0.09
CA ALA A 133 2.06 -13.26 -1.19
C ALA A 133 0.53 -13.04 -1.18
N MET A 134 -0.16 -13.42 -0.08
CA MET A 134 -1.59 -13.16 0.05
C MET A 134 -1.90 -11.65 0.12
N LEU A 135 -1.09 -10.86 0.85
CA LEU A 135 -1.26 -9.42 0.99
C LEU A 135 -0.95 -8.65 -0.31
N TYR A 136 0.13 -9.04 -1.02
CA TYR A 136 0.69 -8.23 -2.09
C TYR A 136 0.44 -8.78 -3.49
N ASP A 137 0.45 -10.12 -3.68
CA ASP A 137 0.20 -10.74 -4.98
C ASP A 137 -1.28 -11.05 -5.18
N LYS A 138 -1.96 -11.58 -4.14
CA LYS A 138 -3.40 -11.88 -4.18
C LYS A 138 -4.27 -10.74 -3.65
N GLU A 139 -3.67 -9.70 -3.12
CA GLU A 139 -4.34 -8.49 -2.65
C GLU A 139 -5.42 -8.72 -1.58
N MET A 140 -5.29 -9.80 -0.80
CA MET A 140 -6.24 -10.16 0.24
C MET A 140 -6.12 -9.22 1.45
N GLU A 141 -7.26 -8.98 2.11
CA GLU A 141 -7.28 -8.24 3.37
C GLU A 141 -6.82 -9.12 4.54
N VAL A 142 -6.36 -8.49 5.61
CA VAL A 142 -5.88 -9.19 6.82
C VAL A 142 -6.93 -10.14 7.39
N ALA A 143 -8.22 -9.75 7.35
CA ALA A 143 -9.32 -10.57 7.82
C ALA A 143 -9.53 -11.81 6.95
N GLU A 144 -9.46 -11.66 5.63
CA GLU A 144 -9.58 -12.76 4.66
C GLU A 144 -8.41 -13.74 4.80
N ILE A 145 -7.18 -13.22 4.96
CA ILE A 145 -5.98 -14.03 5.20
C ILE A 145 -6.12 -14.82 6.52
N ALA A 146 -6.58 -14.15 7.58
CA ALA A 146 -6.79 -14.78 8.87
C ALA A 146 -7.79 -15.94 8.76
N GLN A 147 -8.89 -15.74 8.05
CA GLN A 147 -9.89 -16.77 7.79
C GLN A 147 -9.33 -17.90 6.92
N ALA A 148 -8.65 -17.58 5.82
CA ALA A 148 -8.07 -18.57 4.90
C ALA A 148 -7.01 -19.45 5.57
N LEU A 149 -6.25 -18.89 6.50
CA LEU A 149 -5.17 -19.57 7.21
C LEU A 149 -5.57 -20.14 8.57
N GLY A 150 -6.80 -19.92 9.01
CA GLY A 150 -7.30 -20.37 10.32
C GLY A 150 -6.53 -19.75 11.51
N ILE A 151 -6.12 -18.49 11.42
CA ILE A 151 -5.34 -17.79 12.45
C ILE A 151 -5.99 -16.45 12.82
N ASP A 152 -5.59 -15.91 13.96
CA ASP A 152 -6.04 -14.60 14.40
C ASP A 152 -5.50 -13.47 13.50
N PRO A 153 -6.29 -12.42 13.17
CA PRO A 153 -5.85 -11.26 12.39
C PRO A 153 -4.61 -10.56 12.97
N GLN A 154 -4.44 -10.58 14.29
CA GLN A 154 -3.26 -10.03 14.93
C GLN A 154 -2.00 -10.86 14.64
N THR A 155 -2.15 -12.17 14.47
CA THR A 155 -1.06 -13.06 14.04
C THR A 155 -0.60 -12.72 12.62
N VAL A 156 -1.54 -12.41 11.70
CA VAL A 156 -1.22 -11.93 10.34
C VAL A 156 -0.43 -10.63 10.40
N ARG A 157 -0.89 -9.64 11.18
CA ARG A 157 -0.21 -8.35 11.34
C ARG A 157 1.20 -8.51 11.93
N SER A 158 1.34 -9.36 12.95
CA SER A 158 2.63 -9.64 13.60
C SER A 158 3.61 -10.33 12.65
N ALA A 159 3.15 -11.30 11.87
CA ALA A 159 3.97 -11.99 10.89
C ALA A 159 4.41 -11.04 9.76
N HIS A 160 3.50 -10.20 9.26
CA HIS A 160 3.81 -9.14 8.30
C HIS A 160 4.86 -8.16 8.85
N HIS A 161 4.66 -7.65 10.06
CA HIS A 161 5.61 -6.74 10.71
C HIS A 161 7.02 -7.35 10.81
N LYS A 162 7.13 -8.59 11.33
CA LYS A 162 8.40 -9.31 11.44
C LYS A 162 9.06 -9.54 10.08
N ALA A 163 8.28 -9.85 9.03
CA ALA A 163 8.78 -9.99 7.67
C ALA A 163 9.36 -8.66 7.14
N MET A 164 8.64 -7.55 7.33
CA MET A 164 9.09 -6.23 6.90
C MET A 164 10.37 -5.76 7.62
N LEU A 165 10.53 -6.09 8.91
CA LEU A 165 11.79 -5.81 9.64
C LEU A 165 12.97 -6.54 9.01
N LYS A 166 12.81 -7.83 8.66
CA LYS A 166 13.86 -8.64 8.03
C LYS A 166 14.22 -8.10 6.64
N LEU A 167 13.22 -7.76 5.83
CA LEU A 167 13.42 -7.17 4.51
C LEU A 167 14.18 -5.84 4.60
N ARG A 168 13.80 -4.96 5.53
CA ARG A 168 14.51 -3.69 5.73
C ARG A 168 15.96 -3.89 6.13
N ALA A 169 16.24 -4.82 7.05
CA ALA A 169 17.61 -5.10 7.48
C ALA A 169 18.45 -5.62 6.32
N HIS A 170 17.90 -6.50 5.48
CA HIS A 170 18.58 -7.05 4.32
C HIS A 170 18.91 -5.96 3.28
N PHE A 171 17.93 -5.18 2.85
CA PHE A 171 18.16 -4.13 1.84
C PHE A 171 18.99 -2.96 2.33
N LYS A 172 18.96 -2.66 3.63
CA LYS A 172 19.88 -1.66 4.19
C LYS A 172 21.33 -2.12 4.09
N ALA A 173 21.61 -3.40 4.38
CA ALA A 173 22.93 -3.96 4.27
C ALA A 173 23.45 -4.01 2.81
N ASP A 174 22.57 -4.26 1.84
CA ASP A 174 22.92 -4.26 0.42
C ASP A 174 23.25 -2.84 -0.09
N LEU A 175 22.45 -1.83 0.28
CA LEU A 175 22.70 -0.43 -0.06
C LEU A 175 24.00 0.12 0.56
N GLU A 176 24.42 -0.40 1.70
CA GLU A 176 25.69 -0.03 2.35
C GLU A 176 26.91 -0.72 1.71
N ARG A 177 26.69 -1.86 1.02
CA ARG A 177 27.75 -2.59 0.29
C ARG A 177 28.02 -2.02 -1.12
N GLU A 178 27.03 -1.35 -1.72
CA GLU A 178 27.16 -0.73 -3.04
C GLU A 178 27.75 0.69 -3.01
N ARG A 179 28.05 1.23 -1.82
CA ARG A 179 28.71 2.54 -1.61
C ARG A 179 30.18 2.38 -1.34
#